data_ba9853f9c9668dbf7116d01e377698af
#
_entry.id   ba9853f9c9668dbf7116d01e377698af
#
_cell.length_a   1.000
_cell.length_b   1.000
_cell.length_c   1.000
_cell.angle_alpha   90.00
_cell.angle_beta   90.00
_cell.angle_gamma   90.00
#
_symmetry.space_group_name_H-M   'P 1'
#
loop_
_entity.id
_entity.type
_entity.pdbx_description
1 polymer ?
#
loop_
_entity_poly.entity_id
_entity_poly.type
_entity_poly.pdbx_seq_one_letter_code
_entity_poly.pdbx_strand_id
1 'polypeptide(L)'
;KGQDIVTNLSTTIALEKMAENNDSKVQRTAVGEINVVKRMIEIGSNIGGEGNGGVILKEAHLGRDSLVGVAMILNRLSQDADKSISEIYNTLPQFNIVKDKVQLDQIDESEIIRTAKDVFINSTIDTTDGIKFIWSDKWIHLRKSNTEPIIRIYAEAPTIKDAKILIQKLKSQ
;
A
#
# COMPACT_ATOMS: atom_id res chain seq x y z
N LYS A 1 -18.00 7.56 8.87
CA LYS A 1 -17.19 7.58 10.11
C LYS A 1 -17.23 6.21 10.77
N GLY A 2 -16.09 5.79 11.31
CA GLY A 2 -16.00 4.56 12.09
C GLY A 2 -16.05 3.25 11.29
N GLN A 3 -15.77 3.27 10.00
CA GLN A 3 -15.76 2.09 9.15
C GLN A 3 -14.34 1.71 8.75
N ASP A 4 -13.95 0.46 9.01
CA ASP A 4 -12.63 -0.03 8.63
C ASP A 4 -12.47 -0.09 7.11
N ILE A 5 -11.29 0.26 6.63
CA ILE A 5 -10.87 0.20 5.22
C ILE A 5 -9.97 -1.02 5.03
N VAL A 6 -10.22 -1.83 4.01
CA VAL A 6 -9.37 -2.97 3.70
C VAL A 6 -8.49 -2.71 2.50
N THR A 7 -7.18 -2.94 2.64
CA THR A 7 -6.23 -2.78 1.53
C THR A 7 -5.07 -3.77 1.64
N ASN A 8 -4.25 -3.85 0.59
CA ASN A 8 -3.07 -4.71 0.61
C ASN A 8 -1.84 -4.04 1.26
N LEU A 9 -0.80 -4.83 1.54
CA LEU A 9 0.45 -4.38 2.17
C LEU A 9 1.21 -3.33 1.34
N SER A 10 1.04 -3.28 0.02
CA SER A 10 1.76 -2.37 -0.88
C SER A 10 1.04 -1.05 -1.15
N THR A 11 -0.08 -0.79 -0.47
CA THR A 11 -0.82 0.48 -0.58
C THR A 11 -0.20 1.53 0.36
N THR A 12 -0.33 2.81 -0.01
CA THR A 12 0.21 3.95 0.73
C THR A 12 -0.23 3.99 2.21
N ILE A 13 0.66 4.45 3.10
CA ILE A 13 0.35 4.73 4.51
C ILE A 13 -0.49 6.00 4.69
N ALA A 14 -0.71 6.78 3.63
CA ALA A 14 -1.63 7.90 3.67
C ALA A 14 -3.03 7.49 4.13
N LEU A 15 -3.44 6.23 3.86
CA LEU A 15 -4.73 5.70 4.31
C LEU A 15 -4.84 5.64 5.82
N GLU A 16 -3.79 5.21 6.54
CA GLU A 16 -3.78 5.20 8.01
C GLU A 16 -3.94 6.61 8.56
N LYS A 17 -3.22 7.58 8.00
CA LYS A 17 -3.33 8.99 8.40
C LYS A 17 -4.72 9.57 8.16
N MET A 18 -5.37 9.16 7.08
CA MET A 18 -6.75 9.55 6.80
C MET A 18 -7.75 8.84 7.71
N ALA A 19 -7.53 7.55 7.98
CA ALA A 19 -8.41 6.74 8.82
C ALA A 19 -8.42 7.24 10.27
N GLU A 20 -7.25 7.59 10.83
CA GLU A 20 -7.09 8.18 12.16
C GLU A 20 -8.00 9.41 12.35
N ASN A 21 -8.10 10.28 11.33
CA ASN A 21 -8.94 11.49 11.37
C ASN A 21 -10.44 11.20 11.21
N ASN A 22 -10.83 9.96 10.94
CA ASN A 22 -12.22 9.57 10.65
C ASN A 22 -12.74 8.45 11.57
N ASP A 23 -12.10 8.19 12.69
CA ASP A 23 -12.44 7.11 13.63
C ASP A 23 -12.51 5.73 12.95
N SER A 24 -11.64 5.51 11.95
CA SER A 24 -11.56 4.32 11.12
C SER A 24 -10.19 3.65 11.28
N LYS A 25 -10.09 2.37 10.92
CA LYS A 25 -8.81 1.65 10.88
C LYS A 25 -8.55 1.11 9.48
N VAL A 26 -7.28 0.96 9.16
CA VAL A 26 -6.85 0.28 7.94
C VAL A 26 -6.47 -1.16 8.28
N GLN A 27 -7.14 -2.10 7.61
CA GLN A 27 -6.85 -3.52 7.71
C GLN A 27 -6.01 -3.93 6.50
N ARG A 28 -4.80 -4.43 6.74
CA ARG A 28 -3.86 -4.84 5.70
C ARG A 28 -3.96 -6.33 5.40
N THR A 29 -3.84 -6.69 4.11
CA THR A 29 -3.84 -8.08 3.63
C THR A 29 -2.62 -8.36 2.76
N ALA A 30 -2.37 -9.62 2.46
CA ALA A 30 -1.51 -9.99 1.35
C ALA A 30 -1.96 -9.32 0.05
N VAL A 31 -1.02 -9.12 -0.89
CA VAL A 31 -1.31 -8.52 -2.20
C VAL A 31 -2.23 -9.44 -3.01
N GLY A 32 -3.20 -8.84 -3.67
CA GLY A 32 -4.19 -9.51 -4.51
C GLY A 32 -5.62 -9.20 -4.08
N GLU A 33 -6.45 -8.86 -5.06
CA GLU A 33 -7.85 -8.48 -4.88
C GLU A 33 -8.63 -9.47 -4.02
N ILE A 34 -8.44 -10.77 -4.25
CA ILE A 34 -9.16 -11.81 -3.52
C ILE A 34 -8.90 -11.77 -2.01
N ASN A 35 -7.69 -11.38 -1.58
CA ASN A 35 -7.34 -11.26 -0.17
C ASN A 35 -8.05 -10.06 0.46
N VAL A 36 -8.12 -8.95 -0.28
CA VAL A 36 -8.86 -7.74 0.12
C VAL A 36 -10.34 -8.06 0.27
N VAL A 37 -10.95 -8.70 -0.73
CA VAL A 37 -12.38 -9.08 -0.71
C VAL A 37 -12.71 -10.02 0.44
N LYS A 38 -11.90 -11.06 0.65
CA LYS A 38 -12.08 -11.99 1.78
C LYS A 38 -12.09 -11.25 3.11
N ARG A 39 -11.11 -10.37 3.32
CA ARG A 39 -11.01 -9.60 4.56
C ARG A 39 -12.18 -8.61 4.73
N MET A 40 -12.63 -7.98 3.65
CA MET A 40 -13.84 -7.13 3.67
C MET A 40 -15.07 -7.89 4.16
N ILE A 41 -15.25 -9.13 3.67
CA ILE A 41 -16.37 -9.99 4.08
C ILE A 41 -16.24 -10.36 5.57
N GLU A 42 -15.06 -10.79 6.00
CA GLU A 42 -14.78 -11.22 7.38
C GLU A 42 -15.10 -10.14 8.42
N ILE A 43 -14.72 -8.90 8.15
CA ILE A 43 -14.90 -7.79 9.11
C ILE A 43 -16.13 -6.92 8.83
N GLY A 44 -16.89 -7.24 7.78
CA GLY A 44 -18.07 -6.47 7.38
C GLY A 44 -17.75 -5.09 6.78
N SER A 45 -16.54 -4.89 6.25
CA SER A 45 -16.16 -3.61 5.62
C SER A 45 -16.91 -3.38 4.30
N ASN A 46 -17.33 -2.14 4.05
CA ASN A 46 -17.97 -1.74 2.80
C ASN A 46 -16.98 -1.21 1.76
N ILE A 47 -15.76 -0.84 2.17
CA ILE A 47 -14.78 -0.24 1.27
C ILE A 47 -13.43 -0.94 1.35
N GLY A 48 -12.85 -1.19 0.20
CA GLY A 48 -11.50 -1.72 0.07
C GLY A 48 -10.85 -1.28 -1.23
N GLY A 49 -9.62 -1.76 -1.43
CA GLY A 49 -8.90 -1.45 -2.66
C GLY A 49 -7.43 -1.83 -2.59
N GLU A 50 -6.74 -1.54 -3.68
CA GLU A 50 -5.32 -1.78 -3.82
C GLU A 50 -4.60 -0.52 -4.33
N GLY A 51 -3.34 -0.33 -3.95
CA GLY A 51 -2.51 0.81 -4.33
C GLY A 51 -2.18 0.92 -5.83
N ASN A 52 -2.75 0.04 -6.65
CA ASN A 52 -2.68 0.08 -8.12
C ASN A 52 -3.88 0.80 -8.77
N GLY A 53 -4.76 1.42 -7.96
CA GLY A 53 -5.96 2.13 -8.40
C GLY A 53 -7.25 1.30 -8.39
N GLY A 54 -7.19 0.06 -7.89
CA GLY A 54 -8.38 -0.78 -7.76
C GLY A 54 -9.22 -0.39 -6.55
N VAL A 55 -10.44 0.12 -6.78
CA VAL A 55 -11.43 0.44 -5.73
C VAL A 55 -12.48 -0.67 -5.66
N ILE A 56 -12.86 -1.05 -4.44
CA ILE A 56 -13.91 -2.03 -4.15
C ILE A 56 -14.94 -1.36 -3.25
N LEU A 57 -16.18 -1.30 -3.69
CA LEU A 57 -17.32 -0.84 -2.90
C LEU A 57 -18.35 -1.97 -2.81
N LYS A 58 -18.53 -2.54 -1.62
CA LYS A 58 -19.41 -3.71 -1.40
C LYS A 58 -20.85 -3.48 -1.87
N GLU A 59 -21.37 -2.27 -1.74
CA GLU A 59 -22.72 -1.93 -2.17
C GLU A 59 -22.90 -2.05 -3.69
N ALA A 60 -21.84 -1.87 -4.49
CA ALA A 60 -21.87 -2.11 -5.91
C ALA A 60 -21.61 -3.59 -6.21
N HIS A 61 -20.42 -4.08 -5.89
CA HIS A 61 -20.06 -5.50 -5.90
C HIS A 61 -18.69 -5.73 -5.23
N LEU A 62 -18.39 -6.98 -4.86
CA LEU A 62 -17.14 -7.38 -4.24
C LEU A 62 -16.06 -7.68 -5.30
N GLY A 63 -15.60 -6.66 -5.99
CA GLY A 63 -14.55 -6.69 -6.99
C GLY A 63 -14.09 -5.28 -7.33
N ARG A 64 -12.91 -5.16 -7.93
CA ARG A 64 -12.39 -3.85 -8.34
C ARG A 64 -13.22 -3.28 -9.49
N ASP A 65 -13.65 -2.03 -9.35
CA ASP A 65 -14.46 -1.34 -10.33
C ASP A 65 -13.98 0.10 -10.54
N SER A 66 -13.53 0.39 -11.76
CA SER A 66 -13.07 1.71 -12.13
C SER A 66 -14.21 2.73 -12.24
N LEU A 67 -15.40 2.31 -12.65
CA LEU A 67 -16.57 3.20 -12.74
C LEU A 67 -17.06 3.61 -11.36
N VAL A 68 -17.05 2.67 -10.40
CA VAL A 68 -17.28 2.98 -8.98
C VAL A 68 -16.28 3.99 -8.47
N GLY A 69 -14.97 3.79 -8.77
CA GLY A 69 -13.92 4.74 -8.40
C GLY A 69 -14.16 6.13 -8.98
N VAL A 70 -14.55 6.22 -10.26
CA VAL A 70 -14.91 7.48 -10.93
C VAL A 70 -16.11 8.13 -10.25
N ALA A 71 -17.18 7.37 -9.99
CA ALA A 71 -18.38 7.87 -9.33
C ALA A 71 -18.09 8.45 -7.93
N MET A 72 -17.22 7.77 -7.14
CA MET A 72 -16.79 8.26 -5.83
C MET A 72 -16.02 9.59 -5.94
N ILE A 73 -15.13 9.72 -6.93
CA ILE A 73 -14.37 10.96 -7.17
C ILE A 73 -15.32 12.09 -7.59
N LEU A 74 -16.25 11.83 -8.49
CA LEU A 74 -17.24 12.82 -8.94
C LEU A 74 -18.15 13.25 -7.78
N ASN A 75 -18.59 12.32 -6.95
CA ASN A 75 -19.34 12.62 -5.74
C ASN A 75 -18.53 13.51 -4.78
N ARG A 76 -17.24 13.24 -4.60
CA ARG A 76 -16.37 14.09 -3.77
C ARG A 76 -16.20 15.49 -4.35
N LEU A 77 -16.01 15.60 -5.68
CA LEU A 77 -15.94 16.89 -6.38
C LEU A 77 -17.24 17.70 -6.28
N SER A 78 -18.40 17.04 -6.29
CA SER A 78 -19.69 17.75 -6.14
C SER A 78 -19.91 18.36 -4.76
N GLN A 79 -19.23 17.83 -3.73
CA GLN A 79 -19.27 18.35 -2.36
C GLN A 79 -18.34 19.57 -2.15
N ASP A 80 -17.30 19.70 -2.99
CA ASP A 80 -16.35 20.81 -3.01
C ASP A 80 -16.33 21.44 -4.42
N ALA A 81 -17.47 21.87 -4.91
CA ALA A 81 -17.67 22.30 -6.31
C ALA A 81 -16.80 23.50 -6.75
N ASP A 82 -16.24 24.23 -5.80
CA ASP A 82 -15.31 25.34 -5.99
C ASP A 82 -13.84 24.90 -6.10
N LYS A 83 -13.55 23.60 -5.87
CA LYS A 83 -12.20 23.06 -5.90
C LYS A 83 -11.96 22.13 -7.08
N SER A 84 -10.76 22.22 -7.63
CA SER A 84 -10.26 21.22 -8.56
C SER A 84 -9.88 19.93 -7.85
N ILE A 85 -9.78 18.82 -8.60
CA ILE A 85 -9.30 17.53 -8.05
C ILE A 85 -7.86 17.65 -7.51
N SER A 86 -7.01 18.49 -8.12
CA SER A 86 -5.64 18.73 -7.65
C SER A 86 -5.62 19.45 -6.30
N GLU A 87 -6.51 20.41 -6.08
CA GLU A 87 -6.63 21.09 -4.79
C GLU A 87 -7.11 20.12 -3.71
N ILE A 88 -8.10 19.28 -4.01
CA ILE A 88 -8.56 18.23 -3.08
C ILE A 88 -7.42 17.26 -2.79
N TYR A 89 -6.70 16.77 -3.82
CA TYR A 89 -5.58 15.86 -3.66
C TYR A 89 -4.48 16.44 -2.76
N ASN A 90 -4.16 17.72 -2.91
CA ASN A 90 -3.13 18.39 -2.11
C ASN A 90 -3.50 18.55 -0.62
N THR A 91 -4.76 18.34 -0.25
CA THR A 91 -5.18 18.31 1.17
C THR A 91 -4.93 16.95 1.84
N LEU A 92 -4.65 15.91 1.06
CA LEU A 92 -4.41 14.56 1.57
C LEU A 92 -2.96 14.41 2.05
N PRO A 93 -2.68 13.50 2.98
CA PRO A 93 -1.31 13.16 3.36
C PRO A 93 -0.48 12.71 2.15
N GLN A 94 0.66 13.35 1.94
CA GLN A 94 1.50 13.13 0.76
C GLN A 94 2.66 12.19 1.08
N PHE A 95 2.73 11.08 0.33
CA PHE A 95 3.81 10.10 0.39
C PHE A 95 4.21 9.69 -1.04
N ASN A 96 5.41 9.17 -1.18
CA ASN A 96 5.97 8.80 -2.48
C ASN A 96 6.41 7.35 -2.47
N ILE A 97 5.83 6.54 -3.36
CA ILE A 97 6.19 5.13 -3.54
C ILE A 97 7.18 5.02 -4.71
N VAL A 98 8.33 4.39 -4.44
CA VAL A 98 9.31 3.98 -5.46
C VAL A 98 9.27 2.46 -5.58
N LYS A 99 9.24 1.98 -6.82
CA LYS A 99 9.21 0.55 -7.16
C LYS A 99 10.51 0.16 -7.85
N ASP A 100 11.08 -0.97 -7.43
CA ASP A 100 12.30 -1.54 -7.97
C ASP A 100 12.22 -3.07 -7.94
N LYS A 101 13.22 -3.75 -8.46
CA LYS A 101 13.33 -5.22 -8.47
C LYS A 101 14.77 -5.70 -8.40
N VAL A 102 14.94 -6.92 -7.93
CA VAL A 102 16.22 -7.68 -7.97
C VAL A 102 15.95 -9.01 -8.66
N GLN A 103 16.86 -9.41 -9.56
CA GLN A 103 16.84 -10.72 -10.22
C GLN A 103 17.33 -11.80 -9.25
N LEU A 104 16.69 -12.96 -9.28
CA LEU A 104 17.02 -14.11 -8.44
C LEU A 104 17.96 -15.10 -9.13
N ASP A 105 18.51 -14.78 -10.30
CA ASP A 105 19.27 -15.73 -11.14
C ASP A 105 20.52 -16.31 -10.43
N GLN A 106 21.05 -15.62 -9.41
CA GLN A 106 22.24 -16.05 -8.65
C GLN A 106 22.15 -15.75 -7.13
N ILE A 107 21.05 -15.19 -6.65
CA ILE A 107 20.89 -14.76 -5.25
C ILE A 107 19.72 -15.51 -4.66
N ASP A 108 19.94 -16.16 -3.51
CA ASP A 108 18.84 -16.81 -2.78
C ASP A 108 17.93 -15.76 -2.12
N GLU A 109 16.63 -15.95 -2.23
CA GLU A 109 15.61 -15.14 -1.56
C GLU A 109 15.88 -15.01 -0.05
N SER A 110 16.30 -16.10 0.59
CA SER A 110 16.60 -16.11 2.02
C SER A 110 17.79 -15.21 2.39
N GLU A 111 18.77 -15.05 1.50
CA GLU A 111 19.90 -14.16 1.69
C GLU A 111 19.49 -12.70 1.63
N ILE A 112 18.64 -12.35 0.65
CA ILE A 112 18.10 -10.98 0.54
C ILE A 112 17.27 -10.62 1.79
N ILE A 113 16.45 -11.57 2.27
CA ILE A 113 15.63 -11.36 3.48
C ILE A 113 16.52 -11.20 4.72
N ARG A 114 17.57 -12.01 4.86
CA ARG A 114 18.52 -11.90 5.96
C ARG A 114 19.21 -10.54 5.95
N THR A 115 19.79 -10.17 4.82
CA THR A 115 20.43 -8.86 4.61
C THR A 115 19.48 -7.72 4.95
N ALA A 116 18.22 -7.79 4.49
CA ALA A 116 17.22 -6.77 4.79
C ALA A 116 16.94 -6.65 6.30
N LYS A 117 16.89 -7.77 7.04
CA LYS A 117 16.71 -7.76 8.50
C LYS A 117 17.89 -7.10 9.22
N ASP A 118 19.11 -7.32 8.75
CA ASP A 118 20.32 -6.72 9.32
C ASP A 118 20.39 -5.21 9.03
N VAL A 119 19.92 -4.78 7.86
CA VAL A 119 19.88 -3.36 7.45
C VAL A 119 18.78 -2.57 8.17
N PHE A 120 17.62 -3.19 8.42
CA PHE A 120 16.42 -2.52 8.90
C PHE A 120 16.02 -2.90 10.34
N ILE A 121 17.01 -3.01 11.23
CA ILE A 121 16.89 -3.49 12.62
C ILE A 121 15.91 -2.72 13.51
N ASN A 122 15.62 -1.44 13.20
CA ASN A 122 14.75 -0.57 14.01
C ASN A 122 13.36 -0.38 13.37
N SER A 123 12.83 -1.42 12.76
CA SER A 123 11.50 -1.42 12.14
C SER A 123 10.57 -2.43 12.78
N THR A 124 9.27 -2.21 12.66
CA THR A 124 8.28 -3.27 12.84
C THR A 124 8.24 -4.13 11.58
N ILE A 125 8.20 -5.46 11.75
CA ILE A 125 8.20 -6.40 10.64
C ILE A 125 6.82 -7.03 10.47
N ASP A 126 6.32 -7.03 9.23
CA ASP A 126 5.14 -7.78 8.80
C ASP A 126 5.55 -8.83 7.75
N THR A 127 5.18 -10.07 7.98
CA THR A 127 5.50 -11.22 7.11
C THR A 127 4.26 -11.84 6.45
N THR A 128 3.17 -11.12 6.39
CA THR A 128 1.90 -11.59 5.80
C THR A 128 2.04 -11.93 4.30
N ASP A 129 2.90 -11.21 3.57
CA ASP A 129 3.20 -11.46 2.15
C ASP A 129 4.64 -10.99 1.85
N GLY A 130 5.59 -11.92 1.82
CA GLY A 130 7.01 -11.59 1.78
C GLY A 130 7.49 -11.00 3.12
N ILE A 131 8.18 -9.87 3.08
CA ILE A 131 8.61 -9.15 4.28
C ILE A 131 8.49 -7.64 4.10
N LYS A 132 7.82 -6.98 5.03
CA LYS A 132 7.65 -5.53 5.06
C LYS A 132 8.24 -4.97 6.34
N PHE A 133 9.12 -4.00 6.20
CA PHE A 133 9.71 -3.22 7.29
C PHE A 133 9.00 -1.88 7.38
N ILE A 134 8.49 -1.53 8.57
CA ILE A 134 7.56 -0.43 8.78
C ILE A 134 8.08 0.50 9.87
N TRP A 135 8.07 1.81 9.61
CA TRP A 135 8.28 2.90 10.55
C TRP A 135 7.04 3.81 10.59
N SER A 136 7.06 4.83 11.38
CA SER A 136 5.93 5.76 11.54
C SER A 136 5.56 6.55 10.29
N ASP A 137 6.53 6.77 9.39
CA ASP A 137 6.41 7.66 8.23
C ASP A 137 6.91 7.05 6.91
N LYS A 138 7.33 5.79 6.93
CA LYS A 138 7.89 5.10 5.76
C LYS A 138 7.82 3.59 5.91
N TRP A 139 7.97 2.88 4.80
CA TRP A 139 8.12 1.43 4.79
C TRP A 139 8.91 0.96 3.56
N ILE A 140 9.44 -0.26 3.64
CA ILE A 140 9.96 -1.00 2.49
C ILE A 140 9.40 -2.43 2.51
N HIS A 141 8.93 -2.91 1.38
CA HIS A 141 8.29 -4.21 1.21
C HIS A 141 9.02 -5.02 0.12
N LEU A 142 9.50 -6.19 0.48
CA LEU A 142 10.15 -7.16 -0.38
C LEU A 142 9.23 -8.35 -0.59
N ARG A 143 8.91 -8.66 -1.83
CA ARG A 143 8.02 -9.76 -2.17
C ARG A 143 8.47 -10.47 -3.44
N LYS A 144 8.53 -11.80 -3.38
CA LYS A 144 8.75 -12.61 -4.57
C LYS A 144 7.64 -12.42 -5.59
N SER A 145 7.99 -12.34 -6.86
CA SER A 145 7.01 -12.35 -7.94
C SER A 145 6.54 -13.78 -8.19
N ASN A 146 5.22 -13.95 -8.40
CA ASN A 146 4.63 -15.25 -8.73
C ASN A 146 4.83 -15.62 -10.20
N THR A 147 5.24 -14.68 -11.06
CA THR A 147 5.29 -14.85 -12.52
C THR A 147 6.68 -14.66 -13.11
N GLU A 148 7.62 -14.10 -12.35
CA GLU A 148 8.97 -13.78 -12.79
C GLU A 148 9.99 -14.19 -11.72
N PRO A 149 11.23 -14.55 -12.05
CA PRO A 149 12.28 -14.89 -11.08
C PRO A 149 12.89 -13.61 -10.46
N ILE A 150 12.07 -12.78 -9.84
CA ILE A 150 12.47 -11.52 -9.22
C ILE A 150 11.90 -11.35 -7.81
N ILE A 151 12.58 -10.55 -7.00
CA ILE A 151 12.00 -9.91 -5.82
C ILE A 151 11.59 -8.48 -6.18
N ARG A 152 10.32 -8.16 -5.99
CA ARG A 152 9.79 -6.81 -6.09
C ARG A 152 10.13 -6.06 -4.82
N ILE A 153 10.65 -4.85 -4.95
CA ILE A 153 11.01 -3.97 -3.85
C ILE A 153 10.20 -2.69 -4.00
N TYR A 154 9.28 -2.45 -3.08
CA TYR A 154 8.52 -1.22 -3.02
C TYR A 154 8.90 -0.48 -1.74
N ALA A 155 9.20 0.80 -1.86
CA ALA A 155 9.49 1.65 -0.71
C ALA A 155 8.65 2.92 -0.75
N GLU A 156 8.12 3.33 0.37
CA GLU A 156 7.38 4.57 0.54
C GLU A 156 8.02 5.43 1.62
N ALA A 157 8.07 6.73 1.37
CA ALA A 157 8.52 7.73 2.32
C ALA A 157 7.90 9.10 2.00
N PRO A 158 8.04 10.12 2.87
CA PRO A 158 7.57 11.48 2.60
C PRO A 158 8.14 12.08 1.32
N THR A 159 9.38 11.72 0.96
CA THR A 159 10.01 12.19 -0.29
C THR A 159 10.46 11.02 -1.17
N ILE A 160 10.51 11.26 -2.49
CA ILE A 160 11.07 10.30 -3.46
C ILE A 160 12.53 9.96 -3.11
N LYS A 161 13.30 10.96 -2.63
CA LYS A 161 14.70 10.78 -2.23
C LYS A 161 14.81 9.77 -1.09
N ASP A 162 14.01 9.91 -0.04
CA ASP A 162 14.04 9.02 1.12
C ASP A 162 13.60 7.60 0.77
N ALA A 163 12.58 7.45 -0.07
CA ALA A 163 12.15 6.14 -0.57
C ALA A 163 13.27 5.46 -1.39
N LYS A 164 13.99 6.20 -2.25
CA LYS A 164 15.15 5.69 -2.98
C LYS A 164 16.30 5.30 -2.06
N ILE A 165 16.54 6.06 -0.99
CA ILE A 165 17.58 5.74 0.01
C ILE A 165 17.31 4.39 0.68
N LEU A 166 16.05 4.07 1.00
CA LEU A 166 15.69 2.75 1.56
C LEU A 166 16.10 1.62 0.59
N ILE A 167 15.77 1.76 -0.69
CA ILE A 167 16.10 0.75 -1.70
C ILE A 167 17.63 0.65 -1.89
N GLN A 168 18.33 1.77 -1.94
CA GLN A 168 19.78 1.81 -2.09
C GLN A 168 20.50 1.14 -0.91
N LYS A 169 20.07 1.39 0.34
CA LYS A 169 20.62 0.74 1.54
C LYS A 169 20.55 -0.78 1.46
N LEU A 170 19.49 -1.33 0.88
CA LEU A 170 19.38 -2.77 0.68
C LEU A 170 20.32 -3.27 -0.43
N LYS A 171 20.39 -2.54 -1.56
CA LYS A 171 21.17 -2.97 -2.74
C LYS A 171 22.69 -2.78 -2.59
N SER A 172 23.14 -2.01 -1.62
CA SER A 172 24.57 -1.74 -1.38
C SER A 172 25.22 -2.76 -0.46
N GLN A 173 24.51 -3.74 0.00
CA GLN A 173 25.01 -4.88 0.79
C GLN A 173 25.27 -6.08 -0.11
#